data_580bd9b9f9f479097fc6c178d188c553
#
_entry.id   580bd9b9f9f479097fc6c178d188c553
#
_cell.length_a   1.000
_cell.length_b   1.000
_cell.length_c   1.000
_cell.angle_alpha   90.00
_cell.angle_beta   90.00
_cell.angle_gamma   90.00
#
_symmetry.space_group_name_H-M   'P 1'
#
loop_
_entity.id
_entity.type
_entity.pdbx_description
1 polymer ?
#
loop_
_entity_poly.entity_id
_entity_poly.type
_entity_poly.pdbx_seq_one_letter_code
_entity_poly.pdbx_strand_id
1 'polypeptide(L)'
;MIAFIIITILVTTGKSDKICIGYHANNSTTKVDTILEKNVTVTHSVELLENQKEERFCKISNKAPLDLKECTLEGWILGNPQCDLLLGDQSWSYIVERPNARNGICYPGTLNEAEELKALIGSGEGVERFEMFPKSTWAGVDTNSGVTSSCPFGSGSSFYRNLLWIIKHTTSSYPVLKGTFRNTGDKSVLYFWGVHHPIDTTEQNVLYGSGNRYVRMGTESINFARSPEIAARPVVNGQRGRIDYFWSILKPGETLNIESNGNLIAPWYAYRFVNKDSKGAIFRSNLPIENCDATCQTIEGVIRTNKTFQNVSPLWIGECPKYVKSESLRLATGLRNVPQIETRGLFGAIAGFIEGGWTGMIDGWYGYHHENSQGSGYAADRESTQRAIDGITTKVNSIIDKMNTQFEAVGHEFSNLERRIDNLNKRMEDGFLDVWTYNAELLVLLENERTLDLHDANVKNLHERVRSQLRDNANDLGNGCFEFWHKCDNECMESVKNGTYNYPKYQAESRLNRQRIESVKLENFGVYQILAIYSTVSSSLVLVGLILAMGLWMCSNGSMQCRICI
;
A
#
# COMPACT_ATOMS: atom_id res chain seq x y z
N MET A 1 22.06 -19.93 -79.46
CA MET A 1 22.53 -18.84 -78.60
C MET A 1 21.40 -17.79 -78.56
N ILE A 2 20.42 -18.00 -77.70
CA ILE A 2 19.27 -17.12 -77.54
C ILE A 2 19.61 -16.19 -76.38
N ALA A 3 19.90 -14.94 -76.74
CA ALA A 3 20.13 -13.87 -75.75
C ALA A 3 18.82 -13.55 -75.06
N PHE A 4 18.72 -13.92 -73.78
CA PHE A 4 17.70 -13.42 -72.91
C PHE A 4 17.99 -11.95 -72.61
N ILE A 5 17.30 -11.04 -73.32
CA ILE A 5 17.21 -9.66 -72.92
C ILE A 5 16.23 -9.61 -71.74
N ILE A 6 16.76 -9.64 -70.53
CA ILE A 6 15.97 -9.30 -69.36
C ILE A 6 15.86 -7.76 -69.38
N ILE A 7 14.74 -7.29 -69.88
CA ILE A 7 14.32 -5.92 -69.66
C ILE A 7 13.83 -5.88 -68.21
N THR A 8 14.72 -5.56 -67.34
CA THR A 8 14.35 -5.08 -66.00
C THR A 8 13.64 -3.74 -66.21
N ILE A 9 12.34 -3.78 -66.31
CA ILE A 9 11.54 -2.60 -66.11
C ILE A 9 11.68 -2.26 -64.63
N LEU A 10 12.62 -1.36 -64.34
CA LEU A 10 12.63 -0.63 -63.10
C LEU A 10 11.33 0.21 -63.08
N VAL A 11 10.26 -0.40 -62.61
CA VAL A 11 9.12 0.36 -62.15
C VAL A 11 9.63 1.11 -60.92
N THR A 12 10.12 2.32 -61.14
CA THR A 12 10.24 3.28 -60.08
C THR A 12 8.80 3.55 -59.62
N THR A 13 8.33 2.73 -58.70
CA THR A 13 7.17 3.06 -57.89
C THR A 13 7.54 4.32 -57.15
N GLY A 14 7.12 5.48 -57.69
CA GLY A 14 7.25 6.75 -57.03
C GLY A 14 6.66 6.57 -55.62
N LYS A 15 7.48 6.83 -54.61
CA LYS A 15 7.08 6.71 -53.22
C LYS A 15 5.96 7.67 -52.98
N SER A 16 4.72 7.17 -52.82
CA SER A 16 3.57 8.00 -52.56
C SER A 16 3.65 8.58 -51.14
N ASP A 17 3.16 9.81 -50.99
CA ASP A 17 3.11 10.47 -49.70
C ASP A 17 2.13 9.73 -48.77
N LYS A 18 2.50 9.56 -47.52
CA LYS A 18 1.82 8.68 -46.60
C LYS A 18 1.80 9.32 -45.22
N ILE A 19 0.70 9.15 -44.50
CA ILE A 19 0.59 9.48 -43.08
C ILE A 19 0.04 8.28 -42.31
N CYS A 20 0.69 7.93 -41.23
CA CYS A 20 0.28 6.85 -40.37
C CYS A 20 -0.05 7.39 -38.98
N ILE A 21 -1.02 6.76 -38.35
CA ILE A 21 -1.42 7.02 -36.98
C ILE A 21 -0.90 5.89 -36.12
N GLY A 22 -0.32 6.23 -34.98
CA GLY A 22 0.24 5.24 -34.09
C GLY A 22 0.37 5.73 -32.65
N TYR A 23 0.94 4.89 -31.84
CA TYR A 23 1.13 5.14 -30.42
C TYR A 23 2.56 4.81 -30.00
N HIS A 24 2.95 5.37 -28.85
CA HIS A 24 4.27 5.17 -28.27
C HIS A 24 4.50 3.71 -27.84
N ALA A 25 5.69 3.22 -28.08
CA ALA A 25 6.22 1.99 -27.47
C ALA A 25 7.64 2.24 -26.98
N ASN A 26 8.09 1.47 -26.03
CA ASN A 26 9.44 1.58 -25.48
C ASN A 26 9.99 0.18 -25.13
N ASN A 27 11.13 0.14 -24.44
CA ASN A 27 11.76 -1.10 -24.00
C ASN A 27 11.29 -1.60 -22.62
N SER A 28 10.22 -1.04 -22.07
CA SER A 28 9.69 -1.45 -20.77
C SER A 28 9.23 -2.90 -20.80
N THR A 29 9.57 -3.64 -19.74
CA THR A 29 9.13 -5.01 -19.50
C THR A 29 8.16 -5.09 -18.31
N THR A 30 7.71 -3.95 -17.80
CA THR A 30 6.79 -3.87 -16.66
C THR A 30 5.44 -4.43 -17.03
N LYS A 31 4.92 -5.28 -16.17
CA LYS A 31 3.65 -5.98 -16.40
C LYS A 31 2.61 -5.55 -15.37
N VAL A 32 1.37 -5.41 -15.82
CA VAL A 32 0.21 -5.15 -14.99
C VAL A 32 -0.85 -6.22 -15.24
N ASP A 33 -1.73 -6.40 -14.29
CA ASP A 33 -2.91 -7.25 -14.44
C ASP A 33 -4.14 -6.39 -14.68
N THR A 34 -5.05 -6.88 -15.51
CA THR A 34 -6.37 -6.31 -15.71
C THR A 34 -7.44 -7.30 -15.27
N ILE A 35 -8.70 -6.90 -15.32
CA ILE A 35 -9.80 -7.80 -14.94
C ILE A 35 -9.94 -8.98 -15.92
N LEU A 36 -9.58 -8.79 -17.18
CA LEU A 36 -9.71 -9.79 -18.25
C LEU A 36 -8.40 -10.48 -18.60
N GLU A 37 -7.26 -9.86 -18.35
CA GLU A 37 -5.93 -10.32 -18.76
C GLU A 37 -4.93 -10.25 -17.62
N LYS A 38 -3.96 -11.14 -17.63
CA LYS A 38 -2.83 -11.14 -16.69
C LYS A 38 -1.51 -10.89 -17.42
N ASN A 39 -0.56 -10.28 -16.72
CA ASN A 39 0.79 -10.03 -17.24
C ASN A 39 0.81 -9.26 -18.55
N VAL A 40 0.07 -8.16 -18.61
CA VAL A 40 0.08 -7.25 -19.75
C VAL A 40 1.27 -6.31 -19.62
N THR A 41 2.17 -6.31 -20.59
CA THR A 41 3.29 -5.38 -20.61
C THR A 41 2.81 -3.99 -21.01
N VAL A 42 3.17 -2.98 -20.22
CA VAL A 42 2.79 -1.58 -20.45
C VAL A 42 4.02 -0.69 -20.51
N THR A 43 3.89 0.45 -21.19
CA THR A 43 4.98 1.41 -21.34
C THR A 43 5.31 2.14 -20.05
N HIS A 44 4.29 2.48 -19.27
CA HIS A 44 4.40 3.23 -18.02
C HIS A 44 3.41 2.68 -17.00
N SER A 45 3.82 2.66 -15.77
CA SER A 45 2.97 2.25 -14.66
C SER A 45 3.44 2.91 -13.37
N VAL A 46 2.58 2.91 -12.37
CA VAL A 46 2.87 3.41 -11.03
C VAL A 46 2.61 2.29 -10.04
N GLU A 47 3.59 1.98 -9.20
CA GLU A 47 3.36 1.09 -8.06
C GLU A 47 2.74 1.90 -6.93
N LEU A 48 1.54 1.51 -6.50
CA LEU A 48 0.81 2.18 -5.42
C LEU A 48 1.17 1.65 -4.04
N LEU A 49 1.88 0.53 -3.98
CA LEU A 49 2.19 -0.19 -2.74
C LEU A 49 3.64 0.02 -2.34
N GLU A 50 3.85 0.48 -1.11
CA GLU A 50 5.18 0.55 -0.50
C GLU A 50 5.44 -0.71 0.31
N ASN A 51 6.55 -1.38 0.03
CA ASN A 51 7.00 -2.57 0.75
C ASN A 51 8.35 -2.40 1.44
N GLN A 52 8.96 -1.24 1.31
CA GLN A 52 10.26 -0.94 1.91
C GLN A 52 10.09 -0.27 3.26
N LYS A 53 10.94 -0.64 4.20
CA LYS A 53 10.99 -0.09 5.55
C LYS A 53 12.44 0.12 5.98
N GLU A 54 12.65 1.06 6.86
CA GLU A 54 13.91 1.22 7.59
C GLU A 54 13.72 0.67 9.00
N GLU A 55 14.45 -0.37 9.38
CA GLU A 55 14.31 -1.08 10.65
C GLU A 55 14.87 -0.28 11.82
N ARG A 56 14.20 0.80 12.18
CA ARG A 56 14.54 1.67 13.32
C ARG A 56 13.32 2.44 13.79
N PHE A 57 13.41 3.01 14.97
CA PHE A 57 12.43 3.96 15.51
C PHE A 57 12.95 5.38 15.40
N CYS A 58 12.13 6.28 14.88
CA CYS A 58 12.44 7.68 14.70
C CYS A 58 11.47 8.57 15.47
N LYS A 59 11.78 9.85 15.58
CA LYS A 59 10.89 10.86 16.13
C LYS A 59 9.69 11.08 15.21
N ILE A 60 8.52 11.25 15.79
CA ILE A 60 7.31 11.67 15.08
C ILE A 60 6.93 13.06 15.58
N SER A 61 6.63 13.99 14.66
CA SER A 61 6.29 15.39 14.99
C SER A 61 7.31 16.05 15.91
N ASN A 62 8.57 15.77 15.69
CA ASN A 62 9.72 16.26 16.48
C ASN A 62 9.72 15.82 17.95
N LYS A 63 8.90 14.84 18.32
CA LYS A 63 8.91 14.22 19.66
C LYS A 63 9.53 12.83 19.60
N ALA A 64 10.47 12.58 20.50
CA ALA A 64 11.09 11.26 20.64
C ALA A 64 10.09 10.24 21.21
N PRO A 65 10.20 8.97 20.86
CA PRO A 65 9.47 7.91 21.54
C PRO A 65 9.99 7.72 22.96
N LEU A 66 9.12 7.22 23.84
CA LEU A 66 9.51 6.79 25.18
C LEU A 66 10.01 5.34 25.09
N ASP A 67 11.30 5.15 25.32
CA ASP A 67 11.89 3.81 25.42
C ASP A 67 11.84 3.33 26.88
N LEU A 68 11.05 2.31 27.14
CA LEU A 68 10.94 1.72 28.48
C LEU A 68 12.16 0.85 28.85
N LYS A 69 13.03 0.58 27.91
CA LYS A 69 14.27 -0.21 28.09
C LYS A 69 13.98 -1.55 28.76
N GLU A 70 14.53 -1.77 29.96
CA GLU A 70 14.35 -3.01 30.69
C GLU A 70 13.05 -3.09 31.50
N CYS A 71 12.24 -2.03 31.48
CA CYS A 71 11.00 -1.94 32.22
C CYS A 71 9.79 -2.27 31.37
N THR A 72 8.83 -2.97 31.97
CA THR A 72 7.50 -3.07 31.39
C THR A 72 6.72 -1.80 31.66
N LEU A 73 5.59 -1.61 30.97
CA LEU A 73 4.75 -0.45 31.18
C LEU A 73 4.22 -0.41 32.62
N GLU A 74 3.83 -1.56 33.18
CA GLU A 74 3.40 -1.67 34.59
C GLU A 74 4.54 -1.30 35.55
N GLY A 75 5.73 -1.77 35.29
CA GLY A 75 6.90 -1.46 36.11
C GLY A 75 7.25 0.01 36.12
N TRP A 76 7.17 0.65 34.96
CA TRP A 76 7.39 2.08 34.85
C TRP A 76 6.31 2.89 35.58
N ILE A 77 5.04 2.59 35.28
CA ILE A 77 3.94 3.43 35.80
C ILE A 77 3.71 3.25 37.31
N LEU A 78 3.98 2.09 37.86
CA LEU A 78 3.96 1.85 39.31
C LEU A 78 5.23 2.36 40.02
N GLY A 79 6.29 2.61 39.27
CA GLY A 79 7.55 3.07 39.83
C GLY A 79 8.44 1.98 40.42
N ASN A 80 8.58 0.85 39.73
CA ASN A 80 9.57 -0.17 40.09
C ASN A 80 10.94 0.49 40.27
N PRO A 81 11.67 0.22 41.37
CA PRO A 81 12.95 0.87 41.63
C PRO A 81 14.00 0.69 40.54
N GLN A 82 13.94 -0.39 39.78
CA GLN A 82 14.83 -0.61 38.61
C GLN A 82 14.50 0.30 37.42
N CYS A 83 13.38 1.02 37.49
CA CYS A 83 12.91 1.95 36.45
C CYS A 83 13.15 3.42 36.80
N ASP A 84 14.08 3.71 37.72
CA ASP A 84 14.33 5.09 38.19
C ASP A 84 14.70 6.07 37.07
N LEU A 85 15.32 5.59 35.99
CA LEU A 85 15.62 6.42 34.82
C LEU A 85 14.37 6.96 34.11
N LEU A 86 13.20 6.35 34.31
CA LEU A 86 11.92 6.75 33.76
C LEU A 86 11.08 7.56 34.73
N LEU A 87 11.63 7.85 35.88
CA LEU A 87 10.96 8.59 36.96
C LEU A 87 10.83 10.06 36.57
N GLY A 88 9.68 10.66 36.89
CA GLY A 88 9.41 12.06 36.62
C GLY A 88 8.45 12.28 35.46
N ASP A 89 8.47 13.49 34.95
CA ASP A 89 7.62 13.88 33.83
C ASP A 89 8.16 13.26 32.54
N GLN A 90 7.27 12.66 31.78
CA GLN A 90 7.59 12.02 30.50
C GLN A 90 6.69 12.56 29.40
N SER A 91 7.28 12.73 28.25
CA SER A 91 6.58 13.14 27.03
C SER A 91 7.05 12.26 25.87
N TRP A 92 6.13 11.84 25.04
CA TRP A 92 6.43 10.93 23.93
C TRP A 92 5.49 11.11 22.75
N SER A 93 5.93 10.71 21.58
CA SER A 93 5.05 10.55 20.43
C SER A 93 4.40 9.15 20.40
N TYR A 94 5.12 8.14 20.86
CA TYR A 94 4.66 6.77 21.06
C TYR A 94 5.56 6.09 22.09
N ILE A 95 5.16 4.92 22.56
CA ILE A 95 5.90 4.16 23.58
C ILE A 95 6.49 2.91 22.94
N VAL A 96 7.74 2.62 23.23
CA VAL A 96 8.42 1.39 22.83
C VAL A 96 8.64 0.52 24.07
N GLU A 97 7.97 -0.63 24.12
CA GLU A 97 8.16 -1.65 25.14
C GLU A 97 9.01 -2.78 24.55
N ARG A 98 10.08 -3.15 25.24
CA ARG A 98 10.97 -4.20 24.76
C ARG A 98 10.40 -5.58 25.12
N PRO A 99 10.41 -6.57 24.20
CA PRO A 99 9.85 -7.91 24.47
C PRO A 99 10.51 -8.65 25.64
N ASN A 100 11.78 -8.37 25.90
CA ASN A 100 12.57 -9.00 26.97
C ASN A 100 12.58 -8.20 28.27
N ALA A 101 11.73 -7.19 28.41
CA ALA A 101 11.63 -6.39 29.62
C ALA A 101 11.21 -7.24 30.82
N ARG A 102 11.95 -7.12 31.94
CA ARG A 102 11.77 -7.93 33.15
C ARG A 102 11.24 -7.16 34.33
N ASN A 103 11.50 -5.85 34.38
CA ASN A 103 11.21 -5.03 35.56
C ASN A 103 9.75 -4.55 35.50
N GLY A 104 8.85 -5.41 35.92
CA GLY A 104 7.43 -5.13 36.00
C GLY A 104 6.96 -5.08 37.45
N ILE A 105 5.96 -5.90 37.79
CA ILE A 105 5.46 -6.08 39.15
C ILE A 105 6.50 -6.85 39.95
N CYS A 106 7.16 -6.17 40.90
CA CYS A 106 8.22 -6.78 41.69
C CYS A 106 7.71 -7.53 42.91
N TYR A 107 6.77 -6.99 43.69
CA TYR A 107 6.05 -7.76 44.69
C TYR A 107 4.90 -8.49 44.00
N PRO A 108 4.82 -9.81 44.10
CA PRO A 108 3.86 -10.58 43.30
C PRO A 108 2.41 -10.19 43.58
N GLY A 109 1.63 -10.20 42.55
CA GLY A 109 0.22 -9.84 42.58
C GLY A 109 -0.34 -9.62 41.18
N THR A 110 -1.52 -9.04 41.11
CA THR A 110 -2.21 -8.75 39.87
C THR A 110 -2.52 -7.27 39.77
N LEU A 111 -2.31 -6.70 38.59
CA LEU A 111 -2.77 -5.34 38.28
C LEU A 111 -4.15 -5.46 37.62
N ASN A 112 -5.15 -4.93 38.30
CA ASN A 112 -6.52 -4.98 37.81
C ASN A 112 -6.67 -4.17 36.52
N GLU A 113 -7.34 -4.74 35.54
CA GLU A 113 -7.58 -4.10 34.25
C GLU A 113 -6.29 -3.52 33.60
N ALA A 114 -5.22 -4.32 33.60
CA ALA A 114 -3.91 -3.89 33.08
C ALA A 114 -3.96 -3.53 31.60
N GLU A 115 -4.76 -4.22 30.80
CA GLU A 115 -4.93 -3.99 29.38
C GLU A 115 -5.61 -2.63 29.11
N GLU A 116 -6.61 -2.27 29.91
CA GLU A 116 -7.28 -0.97 29.84
C GLU A 116 -6.34 0.16 30.22
N LEU A 117 -5.51 -0.05 31.21
CA LEU A 117 -4.47 0.91 31.63
C LEU A 117 -3.44 1.14 30.51
N LYS A 118 -2.98 0.07 29.88
CA LYS A 118 -2.06 0.15 28.75
C LYS A 118 -2.66 0.94 27.58
N ALA A 119 -3.91 0.65 27.25
CA ALA A 119 -4.61 1.36 26.19
C ALA A 119 -4.74 2.87 26.49
N LEU A 120 -5.04 3.20 27.74
CA LEU A 120 -5.18 4.59 28.21
C LEU A 120 -3.84 5.35 28.13
N ILE A 121 -2.77 4.76 28.63
CA ILE A 121 -1.44 5.37 28.60
C ILE A 121 -0.92 5.45 27.16
N GLY A 122 -1.10 4.40 26.38
CA GLY A 122 -0.67 4.33 24.98
C GLY A 122 -1.34 5.37 24.09
N SER A 123 -2.56 5.77 24.40
CA SER A 123 -3.28 6.82 23.65
C SER A 123 -2.83 8.25 23.99
N GLY A 124 -2.04 8.45 25.05
CA GLY A 124 -1.56 9.75 25.47
C GLY A 124 -0.24 10.17 24.84
N GLU A 125 0.17 11.41 25.09
CA GLU A 125 1.44 11.99 24.63
C GLU A 125 2.40 12.32 25.76
N GLY A 126 2.00 12.16 27.00
CA GLY A 126 2.83 12.46 28.14
C GLY A 126 2.08 12.43 29.45
N VAL A 127 2.84 12.39 30.52
CA VAL A 127 2.36 12.43 31.90
C VAL A 127 3.24 13.33 32.74
N GLU A 128 2.64 14.02 33.71
CA GLU A 128 3.33 14.80 34.73
C GLU A 128 3.17 14.08 36.06
N ARG A 129 4.29 13.68 36.65
CA ARG A 129 4.32 13.03 37.96
C ARG A 129 4.24 14.07 39.07
N PHE A 130 3.40 13.84 40.06
CA PHE A 130 3.28 14.72 41.23
C PHE A 130 2.98 13.91 42.47
N GLU A 131 3.32 14.44 43.62
CA GLU A 131 3.05 13.82 44.93
C GLU A 131 1.57 14.08 45.30
N MET A 132 0.75 13.03 45.23
CA MET A 132 -0.68 13.12 45.52
C MET A 132 -0.96 13.10 47.03
N PHE A 133 -0.40 12.13 47.71
CA PHE A 133 -0.50 12.00 49.16
C PHE A 133 0.91 11.96 49.81
N PRO A 134 1.39 13.10 50.31
CA PRO A 134 2.67 13.12 51.03
C PRO A 134 2.67 12.17 52.21
N LYS A 135 3.83 11.68 52.58
CA LYS A 135 3.98 10.79 53.76
C LYS A 135 3.41 11.39 55.04
N SER A 136 3.44 12.71 55.18
CA SER A 136 2.85 13.43 56.27
C SER A 136 1.33 13.34 56.40
N THR A 137 0.65 12.91 55.35
CA THR A 137 -0.81 12.67 55.36
C THR A 137 -1.18 11.57 56.34
N TRP A 138 -0.27 10.60 56.54
CA TRP A 138 -0.51 9.41 57.32
C TRP A 138 0.14 9.53 58.71
N ALA A 139 -0.58 10.07 59.64
CA ALA A 139 -0.12 10.24 61.01
C ALA A 139 -0.29 8.94 61.84
N GLY A 140 0.64 8.69 62.71
CA GLY A 140 0.59 7.55 63.67
C GLY A 140 0.93 6.18 63.08
N VAL A 141 1.49 6.14 61.89
CA VAL A 141 1.93 4.90 61.21
C VAL A 141 3.34 5.05 60.67
N ASP A 142 3.97 3.92 60.39
CA ASP A 142 5.30 3.86 59.79
C ASP A 142 5.16 3.88 58.26
N THR A 143 5.68 4.93 57.65
CA THR A 143 5.68 5.15 56.22
C THR A 143 7.04 4.92 55.55
N ASN A 144 8.05 4.50 56.31
CA ASN A 144 9.44 4.33 55.83
C ASN A 144 9.93 2.89 55.82
N SER A 145 9.38 2.01 56.66
CA SER A 145 9.85 0.62 56.81
C SER A 145 9.15 -0.38 55.88
N GLY A 146 8.19 0.06 55.10
CA GLY A 146 7.47 -0.76 54.11
C GLY A 146 8.32 -1.03 52.88
N VAL A 147 9.35 -1.85 53.01
CA VAL A 147 10.27 -2.22 51.93
C VAL A 147 10.39 -3.74 51.85
N THR A 148 10.78 -4.23 50.71
CA THR A 148 10.88 -5.66 50.42
C THR A 148 12.12 -5.98 49.59
N SER A 149 12.71 -7.15 49.80
CA SER A 149 13.78 -7.67 48.97
C SER A 149 13.33 -8.07 47.58
N SER A 150 12.03 -8.23 47.37
CA SER A 150 11.44 -8.51 46.06
C SER A 150 11.51 -7.31 45.12
N CYS A 151 11.58 -6.09 45.65
CA CYS A 151 11.77 -4.85 44.91
C CYS A 151 13.13 -4.25 45.24
N PRO A 152 14.24 -4.85 44.80
CA PRO A 152 15.57 -4.40 45.20
C PRO A 152 15.95 -3.08 44.54
N PHE A 153 16.73 -2.27 45.26
CA PHE A 153 17.43 -1.11 44.73
C PHE A 153 18.89 -1.20 45.18
N GLY A 154 19.80 -1.38 44.23
CA GLY A 154 21.19 -1.71 44.55
C GLY A 154 21.29 -3.03 45.29
N SER A 155 21.96 -3.03 46.46
CA SER A 155 22.08 -4.19 47.37
C SER A 155 21.01 -4.24 48.47
N GLY A 156 20.11 -3.25 48.52
CA GLY A 156 19.10 -3.10 49.56
C GLY A 156 17.70 -3.40 49.12
N SER A 157 16.80 -3.53 50.08
CA SER A 157 15.35 -3.63 49.84
C SER A 157 14.74 -2.26 49.58
N SER A 158 13.74 -2.22 48.75
CA SER A 158 12.99 -1.01 48.40
C SER A 158 11.53 -1.34 48.14
N PHE A 159 10.79 -0.38 47.62
CA PHE A 159 9.43 -0.57 47.19
C PHE A 159 9.15 0.34 45.97
N TYR A 160 7.98 0.26 45.43
CA TYR A 160 7.59 1.14 44.29
C TYR A 160 7.72 2.62 44.64
N ARG A 161 8.20 3.41 43.69
CA ARG A 161 8.37 4.87 43.90
C ARG A 161 7.04 5.61 43.95
N ASN A 162 5.97 5.06 43.42
CA ASN A 162 4.66 5.70 43.34
C ASN A 162 3.67 5.18 44.39
N LEU A 163 4.04 4.13 45.12
CA LEU A 163 3.21 3.51 46.14
C LEU A 163 3.88 3.57 47.51
N LEU A 164 3.08 3.58 48.54
CA LEU A 164 3.55 3.64 49.91
C LEU A 164 2.96 2.46 50.69
N TRP A 165 3.82 1.59 51.16
CA TRP A 165 3.43 0.49 52.05
C TRP A 165 3.40 0.98 53.48
N ILE A 166 2.20 1.14 54.03
CA ILE A 166 1.96 1.66 55.36
C ILE A 166 1.81 0.51 56.35
N ILE A 167 2.65 0.49 57.38
CA ILE A 167 2.62 -0.50 58.47
C ILE A 167 2.50 0.22 59.81
N LYS A 168 2.08 -0.52 60.84
CA LYS A 168 2.04 0.04 62.18
C LYS A 168 3.44 0.21 62.76
N HIS A 169 3.60 1.15 63.68
CA HIS A 169 4.80 1.19 64.53
C HIS A 169 4.85 -0.04 65.43
N THR A 170 6.04 -0.50 65.79
CA THR A 170 6.26 -1.75 66.52
C THR A 170 5.49 -1.82 67.84
N THR A 171 5.37 -0.70 68.57
CA THR A 171 4.73 -0.63 69.88
C THR A 171 3.34 0.03 69.87
N SER A 172 2.81 0.36 68.67
CA SER A 172 1.54 1.06 68.50
C SER A 172 0.53 0.22 67.74
N SER A 173 -0.74 0.60 67.79
CA SER A 173 -1.76 0.02 66.97
C SER A 173 -1.87 0.79 65.66
N TYR A 174 -2.51 0.17 64.65
CA TYR A 174 -2.79 0.80 63.35
C TYR A 174 -4.09 1.61 63.46
N PRO A 175 -4.03 2.94 63.41
CA PRO A 175 -5.23 3.76 63.48
C PRO A 175 -6.01 3.70 62.17
N VAL A 176 -7.26 4.16 62.21
CA VAL A 176 -8.02 4.38 60.97
C VAL A 176 -7.40 5.56 60.24
N LEU A 177 -6.90 5.28 59.05
CA LEU A 177 -6.27 6.27 58.19
C LEU A 177 -7.32 6.90 57.28
N LYS A 178 -7.29 8.23 57.17
CA LYS A 178 -8.14 8.99 56.26
C LYS A 178 -7.31 9.95 55.43
N GLY A 179 -7.58 10.01 54.17
CA GLY A 179 -6.96 10.95 53.26
C GLY A 179 -7.97 11.49 52.23
N THR A 180 -7.76 12.71 51.85
CA THR A 180 -8.64 13.39 50.86
C THR A 180 -7.79 14.15 49.86
N PHE A 181 -8.13 13.98 48.61
CA PHE A 181 -7.53 14.72 47.52
C PHE A 181 -8.61 15.19 46.55
N ARG A 182 -8.62 16.51 46.27
CA ARG A 182 -9.49 17.09 45.28
C ARG A 182 -8.71 17.47 44.03
N ASN A 183 -9.17 17.05 42.88
CA ASN A 183 -8.57 17.45 41.61
C ASN A 183 -9.10 18.84 41.19
N THR A 184 -8.35 19.86 41.56
CA THR A 184 -8.69 21.27 41.24
C THR A 184 -8.17 21.73 39.89
N GLY A 185 -7.35 20.89 39.20
CA GLY A 185 -6.84 21.19 37.88
C GLY A 185 -7.85 20.89 36.77
N ASP A 186 -7.45 21.17 35.57
CA ASP A 186 -8.25 20.95 34.34
C ASP A 186 -7.96 19.60 33.67
N LYS A 187 -7.00 18.82 34.20
CA LYS A 187 -6.56 17.53 33.64
C LYS A 187 -6.93 16.39 34.58
N SER A 188 -7.23 15.23 33.99
CA SER A 188 -7.48 14.00 34.74
C SER A 188 -6.20 13.49 35.41
N VAL A 189 -6.36 12.88 36.56
CA VAL A 189 -5.27 12.31 37.37
C VAL A 189 -5.40 10.79 37.37
N LEU A 190 -4.30 10.11 37.01
CA LEU A 190 -4.18 8.66 37.11
C LEU A 190 -3.47 8.33 38.41
N TYR A 191 -4.13 7.57 39.27
CA TYR A 191 -3.57 7.16 40.57
C TYR A 191 -3.69 5.66 40.77
N PHE A 192 -2.80 5.14 41.65
CA PHE A 192 -2.66 3.71 41.91
C PHE A 192 -2.71 3.47 43.40
N TRP A 193 -3.23 2.32 43.79
CA TRP A 193 -3.20 1.84 45.15
C TRP A 193 -3.16 0.32 45.15
N GLY A 194 -3.04 -0.29 46.31
CA GLY A 194 -3.09 -1.73 46.41
C GLY A 194 -3.67 -2.21 47.74
N VAL A 195 -3.95 -3.49 47.79
CA VAL A 195 -4.37 -4.22 49.00
C VAL A 195 -3.39 -5.35 49.19
N HIS A 196 -2.72 -5.38 50.35
CA HIS A 196 -1.78 -6.44 50.69
C HIS A 196 -2.52 -7.63 51.31
N HIS A 197 -2.21 -8.81 50.80
CA HIS A 197 -2.72 -10.10 51.30
C HIS A 197 -1.57 -10.86 51.94
N PRO A 198 -1.45 -10.88 53.29
CA PRO A 198 -0.37 -11.57 53.97
C PRO A 198 -0.43 -13.10 53.87
N ILE A 199 0.67 -13.75 54.16
CA ILE A 199 0.79 -15.21 54.08
C ILE A 199 0.04 -15.92 55.23
N ASP A 200 0.00 -15.31 56.40
CA ASP A 200 -0.62 -15.88 57.61
C ASP A 200 -1.05 -14.77 58.58
N THR A 201 -1.70 -15.18 59.67
CA THR A 201 -2.17 -14.26 60.71
C THR A 201 -1.02 -13.63 61.49
N THR A 202 0.15 -14.27 61.56
CA THR A 202 1.34 -13.73 62.21
C THR A 202 1.86 -12.51 61.46
N GLU A 203 2.00 -12.60 60.16
CA GLU A 203 2.39 -11.46 59.32
C GLU A 203 1.37 -10.33 59.40
N GLN A 204 0.09 -10.66 59.34
CA GLN A 204 -0.98 -9.68 59.52
C GLN A 204 -0.86 -8.93 60.82
N ASN A 205 -0.63 -9.65 61.93
CA ASN A 205 -0.51 -9.06 63.26
C ASN A 205 0.74 -8.20 63.41
N VAL A 206 1.83 -8.61 62.81
CA VAL A 206 3.10 -7.84 62.86
C VAL A 206 2.99 -6.54 62.08
N LEU A 207 2.38 -6.57 60.91
CA LEU A 207 2.31 -5.41 60.01
C LEU A 207 1.14 -4.45 60.35
N TYR A 208 0.00 -4.99 60.72
CA TYR A 208 -1.23 -4.19 60.84
C TYR A 208 -1.99 -4.39 62.16
N GLY A 209 -1.68 -5.42 62.90
CA GLY A 209 -2.43 -5.82 64.09
C GLY A 209 -3.57 -6.79 63.77
N SER A 210 -4.19 -7.35 64.81
CA SER A 210 -5.31 -8.29 64.68
C SER A 210 -6.62 -7.56 64.45
N GLY A 211 -7.61 -8.27 63.87
CA GLY A 211 -8.94 -7.77 63.66
C GLY A 211 -9.35 -7.68 62.19
N ASN A 212 -10.56 -7.23 61.96
CA ASN A 212 -11.09 -7.04 60.61
C ASN A 212 -10.50 -5.80 59.98
N ARG A 213 -9.83 -5.96 58.84
CA ARG A 213 -9.16 -4.89 58.12
C ARG A 213 -9.87 -4.61 56.79
N TYR A 214 -9.79 -3.38 56.34
CA TYR A 214 -10.40 -2.95 55.10
C TYR A 214 -9.61 -1.84 54.43
N VAL A 215 -9.79 -1.71 53.11
CA VAL A 215 -9.33 -0.59 52.29
C VAL A 215 -10.51 -0.05 51.52
N ARG A 216 -10.77 1.25 51.67
CA ARG A 216 -11.85 1.94 50.94
C ARG A 216 -11.33 3.12 50.15
N MET A 217 -11.76 3.20 48.90
CA MET A 217 -11.52 4.34 48.00
C MET A 217 -12.86 4.80 47.47
N GLY A 218 -13.15 6.06 47.51
CA GLY A 218 -14.42 6.61 47.03
C GLY A 218 -14.24 7.93 46.32
N THR A 219 -14.89 8.04 45.18
CA THR A 219 -15.09 9.29 44.42
C THR A 219 -16.56 9.42 44.08
N GLU A 220 -16.94 10.50 43.41
CA GLU A 220 -18.30 10.65 42.88
C GLU A 220 -18.67 9.56 41.86
N SER A 221 -17.67 8.96 41.23
CA SER A 221 -17.84 7.96 40.16
C SER A 221 -17.62 6.52 40.61
N ILE A 222 -16.81 6.27 41.65
CA ILE A 222 -16.44 4.93 42.09
C ILE A 222 -16.61 4.75 43.60
N ASN A 223 -16.95 3.54 43.99
CA ASN A 223 -16.96 3.09 45.38
C ASN A 223 -16.22 1.76 45.48
N PHE A 224 -15.02 1.79 46.02
CA PHE A 224 -14.16 0.61 46.16
C PHE A 224 -14.06 0.24 47.62
N ALA A 225 -14.23 -1.05 47.92
CA ALA A 225 -14.00 -1.61 49.27
C ALA A 225 -13.45 -3.03 49.12
N ARG A 226 -12.36 -3.30 49.79
CA ARG A 226 -11.73 -4.63 49.84
C ARG A 226 -11.23 -4.95 51.24
N SER A 227 -11.26 -6.24 51.55
CA SER A 227 -10.65 -6.79 52.75
C SER A 227 -9.55 -7.79 52.36
N PRO A 228 -8.48 -7.94 53.16
CA PRO A 228 -7.43 -8.87 52.82
C PRO A 228 -7.89 -10.33 52.92
N GLU A 229 -7.34 -11.17 52.06
CA GLU A 229 -7.46 -12.62 52.13
C GLU A 229 -6.13 -13.22 52.59
N ILE A 230 -6.08 -13.70 53.83
CA ILE A 230 -4.87 -14.26 54.41
C ILE A 230 -4.74 -15.73 54.00
N ALA A 231 -3.74 -16.02 53.19
CA ALA A 231 -3.44 -17.37 52.72
C ALA A 231 -2.00 -17.48 52.23
N ALA A 232 -1.38 -18.65 52.43
CA ALA A 232 -0.10 -18.96 51.82
C ALA A 232 -0.30 -19.36 50.37
N ARG A 233 0.38 -18.67 49.48
CA ARG A 233 0.32 -18.89 48.02
C ARG A 233 1.64 -19.46 47.51
N PRO A 234 1.71 -20.02 46.31
CA PRO A 234 2.98 -20.44 45.72
C PRO A 234 4.00 -19.31 45.70
N VAL A 235 5.28 -19.65 45.90
CA VAL A 235 6.34 -18.66 45.93
C VAL A 235 6.55 -18.04 44.55
N VAL A 236 6.47 -16.73 44.50
CA VAL A 236 6.80 -15.92 43.31
C VAL A 236 7.71 -14.80 43.79
N ASN A 237 8.86 -14.67 43.16
CA ASN A 237 9.87 -13.65 43.49
C ASN A 237 10.21 -13.59 45.00
N GLY A 238 10.29 -14.77 45.64
CA GLY A 238 10.59 -14.91 47.04
C GLY A 238 9.43 -14.65 48.00
N GLN A 239 8.23 -14.40 47.52
CA GLN A 239 7.06 -14.07 48.37
C GLN A 239 5.92 -15.05 48.19
N ARG A 240 5.23 -15.38 49.28
CA ARG A 240 3.97 -16.14 49.32
C ARG A 240 2.76 -15.25 49.51
N GLY A 241 2.94 -14.04 49.98
CA GLY A 241 1.91 -13.00 50.01
C GLY A 241 1.70 -12.39 48.64
N ARG A 242 0.63 -11.61 48.51
CA ARG A 242 0.29 -10.93 47.26
C ARG A 242 -0.17 -9.51 47.55
N ILE A 243 0.01 -8.65 46.54
CA ILE A 243 -0.62 -7.33 46.50
C ILE A 243 -1.51 -7.29 45.28
N ASP A 244 -2.77 -6.95 45.48
CA ASP A 244 -3.66 -6.62 44.37
C ASP A 244 -3.52 -5.13 44.09
N TYR A 245 -3.04 -4.81 42.92
CA TYR A 245 -2.84 -3.43 42.46
C TYR A 245 -4.08 -2.97 41.70
N PHE A 246 -4.49 -1.72 41.98
CA PHE A 246 -5.63 -1.09 41.39
C PHE A 246 -5.26 0.29 40.88
N TRP A 247 -6.01 0.78 39.95
CA TRP A 247 -5.87 2.10 39.41
C TRP A 247 -7.23 2.71 39.10
N SER A 248 -7.27 4.02 39.04
CA SER A 248 -8.45 4.75 38.59
C SER A 248 -8.07 6.14 38.10
N ILE A 249 -9.03 6.80 37.48
CA ILE A 249 -8.88 8.16 36.98
C ILE A 249 -9.76 9.08 37.81
N LEU A 250 -9.16 10.13 38.33
CA LEU A 250 -9.83 11.21 39.01
C LEU A 250 -10.06 12.35 38.01
N LYS A 251 -11.31 12.57 37.64
CA LYS A 251 -11.69 13.63 36.69
C LYS A 251 -11.55 15.01 37.33
N PRO A 252 -11.39 16.10 36.55
CA PRO A 252 -11.36 17.43 37.09
C PRO A 252 -12.62 17.74 37.94
N GLY A 253 -12.41 18.28 39.13
CA GLY A 253 -13.47 18.62 40.07
C GLY A 253 -13.91 17.46 40.99
N GLU A 254 -13.48 16.24 40.76
CA GLU A 254 -13.77 15.08 41.63
C GLU A 254 -12.86 15.07 42.87
N THR A 255 -13.40 14.52 43.95
CA THR A 255 -12.69 14.37 45.23
C THR A 255 -12.52 12.88 45.54
N LEU A 256 -11.27 12.44 45.79
CA LEU A 256 -10.95 11.11 46.27
C LEU A 256 -10.92 11.10 47.80
N ASN A 257 -11.65 10.17 48.43
CA ASN A 257 -11.57 9.89 49.85
C ASN A 257 -11.02 8.49 50.08
N ILE A 258 -9.97 8.40 50.90
CA ILE A 258 -9.35 7.15 51.30
C ILE A 258 -9.66 6.88 52.76
N GLU A 259 -10.07 5.66 53.07
CA GLU A 259 -10.24 5.19 54.43
C GLU A 259 -9.71 3.77 54.53
N SER A 260 -8.85 3.49 55.53
CA SER A 260 -8.30 2.17 55.77
C SER A 260 -7.87 1.98 57.20
N ASN A 261 -8.02 0.78 57.70
CA ASN A 261 -7.50 0.39 59.04
C ASN A 261 -6.41 -0.68 58.97
N GLY A 262 -5.93 -1.00 57.78
CA GLY A 262 -4.85 -1.97 57.59
C GLY A 262 -4.71 -2.42 56.16
N ASN A 263 -3.63 -3.06 55.80
CA ASN A 263 -3.36 -3.67 54.51
C ASN A 263 -3.38 -2.69 53.31
N LEU A 264 -3.26 -1.40 53.58
CA LEU A 264 -3.27 -0.38 52.55
C LEU A 264 -1.88 -0.21 51.91
N ILE A 265 -1.84 -0.34 50.61
CA ILE A 265 -0.76 0.18 49.78
C ILE A 265 -1.27 1.51 49.23
N ALA A 266 -0.84 2.60 49.86
CA ALA A 266 -1.40 3.92 49.60
C ALA A 266 -0.89 4.55 48.31
N PRO A 267 -1.72 5.35 47.61
CA PRO A 267 -1.20 6.22 46.57
C PRO A 267 -0.21 7.21 47.15
N TRP A 268 0.93 7.35 46.52
CA TRP A 268 1.94 8.34 46.95
C TRP A 268 2.13 9.36 45.83
N TYR A 269 2.64 8.92 44.66
CA TYR A 269 2.73 9.74 43.48
C TYR A 269 1.70 9.32 42.44
N ALA A 270 1.17 10.28 41.72
CA ALA A 270 0.21 10.07 40.67
C ALA A 270 0.64 10.82 39.42
N TYR A 271 -0.11 10.66 38.35
CA TYR A 271 0.20 11.28 37.06
C TYR A 271 -0.96 12.13 36.57
N ARG A 272 -0.65 13.35 36.08
CA ARG A 272 -1.58 14.14 35.26
C ARG A 272 -1.31 13.84 33.79
N PHE A 273 -2.36 13.65 33.02
CA PHE A 273 -2.23 13.52 31.58
C PHE A 273 -1.94 14.86 30.93
N VAL A 274 -0.96 14.90 30.01
CA VAL A 274 -0.60 16.13 29.28
C VAL A 274 -1.62 16.45 28.22
N ASN A 275 -2.08 15.44 27.45
CA ASN A 275 -3.10 15.58 26.42
C ASN A 275 -3.91 14.29 26.28
N LYS A 276 -5.26 14.39 26.30
CA LYS A 276 -6.18 13.25 26.24
C LYS A 276 -6.50 12.74 24.83
N ASP A 277 -6.38 13.60 23.83
CA ASP A 277 -6.94 13.36 22.49
C ASP A 277 -5.87 12.98 21.46
N SER A 278 -4.67 12.66 21.89
CA SER A 278 -3.62 12.27 20.97
C SER A 278 -3.74 10.81 20.53
N LYS A 279 -3.29 10.57 19.31
CA LYS A 279 -3.22 9.24 18.73
C LYS A 279 -1.85 8.61 19.02
N GLY A 280 -1.64 8.15 20.25
CA GLY A 280 -0.44 7.43 20.62
C GLY A 280 -0.54 5.93 20.30
N ALA A 281 0.57 5.24 20.43
CA ALA A 281 0.65 3.79 20.28
C ALA A 281 1.72 3.21 21.20
N ILE A 282 1.60 1.91 21.48
CA ILE A 282 2.62 1.13 22.16
C ILE A 282 3.13 0.08 21.17
N PHE A 283 4.41 0.16 20.85
CA PHE A 283 5.06 -0.82 19.98
C PHE A 283 5.94 -1.76 20.80
N ARG A 284 5.75 -3.04 20.63
CA ARG A 284 6.59 -4.08 21.23
C ARG A 284 7.56 -4.58 20.17
N SER A 285 8.80 -4.13 20.22
CA SER A 285 9.82 -4.43 19.22
C SER A 285 11.23 -4.27 19.78
N ASN A 286 12.17 -5.01 19.21
CA ASN A 286 13.60 -4.93 19.51
C ASN A 286 14.36 -3.91 18.65
N LEU A 287 13.69 -3.20 17.76
CA LEU A 287 14.35 -2.23 16.88
C LEU A 287 15.00 -1.10 17.67
N PRO A 288 16.18 -0.62 17.23
CA PRO A 288 16.86 0.47 17.91
C PRO A 288 16.13 1.80 17.68
N ILE A 289 16.18 2.67 18.68
CA ILE A 289 15.74 4.06 18.57
C ILE A 289 16.95 4.89 18.14
N GLU A 290 16.82 5.57 17.01
CA GLU A 290 17.85 6.42 16.45
C GLU A 290 17.41 7.89 16.40
N ASN A 291 18.39 8.79 16.31
CA ASN A 291 18.11 10.22 16.15
C ASN A 291 17.77 10.53 14.69
N CYS A 292 16.52 10.32 14.35
CA CYS A 292 15.98 10.56 13.01
C CYS A 292 14.56 11.10 13.12
N ASP A 293 14.09 11.73 12.06
CA ASP A 293 12.72 12.20 11.96
C ASP A 293 11.95 11.35 10.96
N ALA A 294 10.68 11.11 11.23
CA ALA A 294 9.79 10.37 10.34
C ALA A 294 8.38 10.97 10.38
N THR A 295 7.65 10.81 9.30
CA THR A 295 6.22 11.13 9.24
C THR A 295 5.35 9.91 9.46
N CYS A 296 5.87 8.73 9.14
CA CYS A 296 5.20 7.46 9.33
C CYS A 296 6.11 6.47 10.04
N GLN A 297 5.67 6.00 11.20
CA GLN A 297 6.34 4.98 11.98
C GLN A 297 5.45 3.77 12.15
N THR A 298 5.97 2.58 11.86
CA THR A 298 5.30 1.32 12.15
C THR A 298 6.08 0.52 13.18
N ILE A 299 5.46 -0.53 13.72
CA ILE A 299 6.14 -1.45 14.63
C ILE A 299 7.34 -2.15 13.97
N GLU A 300 7.34 -2.28 12.65
CA GLU A 300 8.39 -2.95 11.89
C GLU A 300 9.45 -2.00 11.33
N GLY A 301 9.23 -0.71 11.41
CA GLY A 301 10.17 0.29 10.97
C GLY A 301 9.52 1.55 10.41
N VAL A 302 10.36 2.42 9.88
CA VAL A 302 9.95 3.68 9.27
C VAL A 302 9.60 3.46 7.80
N ILE A 303 8.48 4.02 7.38
CA ILE A 303 8.10 4.09 5.97
C ILE A 303 8.31 5.53 5.50
N ARG A 304 9.13 5.67 4.45
CA ARG A 304 9.37 6.95 3.75
C ARG A 304 8.90 6.81 2.32
N THR A 305 7.70 7.31 2.07
CA THR A 305 7.08 7.17 0.76
C THR A 305 6.00 8.23 0.52
N ASN A 306 5.71 8.46 -0.74
CA ASN A 306 4.53 9.21 -1.17
C ASN A 306 3.44 8.29 -1.80
N LYS A 307 3.61 6.97 -1.70
CA LYS A 307 2.65 5.98 -2.21
C LYS A 307 1.41 5.92 -1.33
N THR A 308 0.30 5.45 -1.91
CA THR A 308 -1.01 5.44 -1.25
C THR A 308 -1.20 4.27 -0.29
N PHE A 309 -0.59 3.14 -0.58
CA PHE A 309 -0.73 1.89 0.17
C PHE A 309 0.60 1.38 0.69
N GLN A 310 0.55 0.59 1.73
CA GLN A 310 1.72 -0.15 2.25
C GLN A 310 1.31 -1.55 2.68
N ASN A 311 2.24 -2.49 2.63
CA ASN A 311 2.06 -3.84 3.14
C ASN A 311 3.05 -4.20 4.26
N VAL A 312 3.67 -3.20 4.88
CA VAL A 312 4.69 -3.39 5.91
C VAL A 312 4.06 -3.81 7.23
N SER A 313 3.12 -3.01 7.75
CA SER A 313 2.47 -3.30 9.04
C SER A 313 1.11 -2.63 9.16
N PRO A 314 0.13 -3.33 9.78
CA PRO A 314 -1.17 -2.74 10.13
C PRO A 314 -1.11 -1.84 11.36
N LEU A 315 0.01 -1.84 12.11
CA LEU A 315 0.20 -1.04 13.31
C LEU A 315 1.15 0.13 13.01
N TRP A 316 0.63 1.34 12.96
CA TRP A 316 1.39 2.54 12.64
C TRP A 316 0.99 3.74 13.48
N ILE A 317 1.84 4.75 13.48
CA ILE A 317 1.56 6.08 14.02
C ILE A 317 2.07 7.14 13.05
N GLY A 318 1.38 8.27 13.00
CA GLY A 318 1.69 9.37 12.09
C GLY A 318 0.86 9.33 10.82
N GLU A 319 1.34 10.01 9.79
CA GLU A 319 0.71 10.04 8.47
C GLU A 319 1.25 8.88 7.63
N CYS A 320 0.51 7.79 7.59
CA CYS A 320 0.92 6.56 6.93
C CYS A 320 0.04 6.20 5.75
N PRO A 321 0.59 5.54 4.72
CA PRO A 321 -0.20 4.87 3.71
C PRO A 321 -1.13 3.83 4.33
N LYS A 322 -2.24 3.56 3.67
CA LYS A 322 -3.19 2.54 4.12
C LYS A 322 -2.60 1.14 3.99
N TYR A 323 -2.80 0.32 5.01
CA TYR A 323 -2.33 -1.05 5.01
C TYR A 323 -3.25 -1.96 4.19
N VAL A 324 -2.65 -2.74 3.30
CA VAL A 324 -3.30 -3.82 2.55
C VAL A 324 -2.41 -5.06 2.55
N LYS A 325 -3.01 -6.23 2.40
CA LYS A 325 -2.29 -7.51 2.37
C LYS A 325 -1.76 -7.88 0.98
N SER A 326 -1.84 -6.98 0.02
CA SER A 326 -1.39 -7.24 -1.35
C SER A 326 0.13 -7.30 -1.45
N GLU A 327 0.63 -8.05 -2.41
CA GLU A 327 2.06 -8.08 -2.74
C GLU A 327 2.45 -6.97 -3.70
N SER A 328 1.53 -6.56 -4.58
CA SER A 328 1.73 -5.50 -5.55
C SER A 328 0.40 -4.89 -5.97
N LEU A 329 0.36 -3.58 -6.12
CA LEU A 329 -0.76 -2.81 -6.65
C LEU A 329 -0.24 -1.89 -7.75
N ARG A 330 0.01 -2.47 -8.91
CA ARG A 330 0.56 -1.74 -10.05
C ARG A 330 -0.54 -1.21 -10.93
N LEU A 331 -0.62 0.12 -11.02
CA LEU A 331 -1.59 0.84 -11.83
C LEU A 331 -0.97 1.20 -13.18
N ALA A 332 -1.59 0.77 -14.27
CA ALA A 332 -1.17 1.15 -15.61
C ALA A 332 -1.48 2.63 -15.88
N THR A 333 -0.51 3.34 -16.38
CA THR A 333 -0.67 4.74 -16.83
C THR A 333 -0.42 4.89 -18.32
N GLY A 334 0.49 4.10 -18.88
CA GLY A 334 0.83 4.09 -20.28
C GLY A 334 0.02 3.10 -21.10
N LEU A 335 0.44 2.96 -22.34
CA LEU A 335 -0.19 2.10 -23.32
C LEU A 335 0.31 0.66 -23.18
N ARG A 336 -0.43 -0.27 -23.77
CA ARG A 336 0.03 -1.65 -23.99
C ARG A 336 1.32 -1.59 -24.81
N ASN A 337 2.39 -2.15 -24.29
CA ASN A 337 3.71 -2.08 -24.92
C ASN A 337 3.88 -3.22 -25.93
N VAL A 338 3.56 -2.93 -27.19
CA VAL A 338 3.70 -3.85 -28.30
C VAL A 338 4.54 -3.16 -29.39
N PRO A 339 5.88 -3.15 -29.27
CA PRO A 339 6.73 -2.56 -30.30
C PRO A 339 6.54 -3.26 -31.63
N GLN A 340 6.51 -2.50 -32.70
CA GLN A 340 6.52 -3.09 -34.04
C GLN A 340 7.80 -3.90 -34.24
N ILE A 341 7.67 -5.09 -34.79
CA ILE A 341 8.81 -5.88 -35.20
C ILE A 341 9.42 -5.16 -36.40
N GLU A 342 10.63 -4.61 -36.23
CA GLU A 342 11.39 -4.00 -37.31
C GLU A 342 11.85 -5.09 -38.29
N THR A 343 10.97 -5.52 -39.17
CA THR A 343 11.37 -6.23 -40.38
C THR A 343 11.90 -5.20 -41.38
N ARG A 344 13.02 -4.56 -41.04
CA ARG A 344 13.74 -3.71 -41.99
C ARG A 344 14.53 -4.59 -42.97
N GLY A 345 13.81 -5.33 -43.81
CA GLY A 345 14.33 -5.73 -45.09
C GLY A 345 14.08 -4.62 -46.12
N LEU A 346 14.59 -4.77 -47.33
CA LEU A 346 14.44 -3.86 -48.46
C LEU A 346 12.99 -3.41 -48.80
N PHE A 347 11.97 -3.92 -48.08
CA PHE A 347 10.56 -3.69 -48.25
C PHE A 347 9.81 -3.23 -47.00
N GLY A 348 10.53 -2.88 -45.91
CA GLY A 348 9.92 -2.50 -44.64
C GLY A 348 9.38 -1.08 -44.63
N ALA A 349 8.10 -0.88 -44.97
CA ALA A 349 7.38 0.36 -44.71
C ALA A 349 6.95 0.41 -43.24
N ILE A 350 6.98 1.59 -42.62
CA ILE A 350 6.40 1.80 -41.30
C ILE A 350 4.88 1.59 -41.40
N ALA A 351 4.37 0.73 -40.53
CA ALA A 351 2.95 0.47 -40.39
C ALA A 351 2.36 1.34 -39.26
N GLY A 352 1.03 1.52 -39.29
CA GLY A 352 0.29 2.24 -38.27
C GLY A 352 0.02 1.38 -37.01
N PHE A 353 -0.93 1.81 -36.20
CA PHE A 353 -1.23 1.24 -34.89
C PHE A 353 -1.73 -0.22 -34.91
N ILE A 354 -2.25 -0.70 -36.04
CA ILE A 354 -2.74 -2.08 -36.16
C ILE A 354 -1.62 -3.10 -35.96
N GLU A 355 -0.40 -2.78 -36.39
CA GLU A 355 0.75 -3.69 -36.31
C GLU A 355 1.63 -3.46 -35.08
N GLY A 356 1.31 -2.50 -34.23
CA GLY A 356 2.01 -2.24 -32.99
C GLY A 356 2.40 -0.77 -32.79
N GLY A 357 3.14 -0.50 -31.73
CA GLY A 357 3.58 0.83 -31.35
C GLY A 357 4.92 1.22 -31.95
N TRP A 358 5.23 2.50 -31.90
CA TRP A 358 6.47 3.06 -32.42
C TRP A 358 7.47 3.41 -31.31
N THR A 359 8.60 2.79 -31.33
CA THR A 359 9.70 3.13 -30.42
C THR A 359 10.38 4.45 -30.76
N GLY A 360 10.25 4.90 -32.00
CA GLY A 360 10.82 6.16 -32.50
C GLY A 360 10.04 7.42 -32.11
N MET A 361 8.78 7.28 -31.68
CA MET A 361 7.97 8.40 -31.21
C MET A 361 8.15 8.58 -29.72
N ILE A 362 8.85 9.61 -29.29
CA ILE A 362 9.28 9.83 -27.90
C ILE A 362 8.66 11.06 -27.23
N ASP A 363 7.92 11.87 -27.98
CA ASP A 363 7.38 13.17 -27.54
C ASP A 363 5.91 13.13 -27.13
N GLY A 364 5.29 11.97 -27.15
CA GLY A 364 3.90 11.78 -26.72
C GLY A 364 3.42 10.35 -26.84
N TRP A 365 2.18 10.12 -26.40
CA TRP A 365 1.58 8.78 -26.41
C TRP A 365 0.92 8.40 -27.74
N TYR A 366 0.31 9.38 -28.39
CA TYR A 366 -0.36 9.19 -29.68
C TYR A 366 0.21 10.17 -30.70
N GLY A 367 0.28 9.77 -31.92
CA GLY A 367 0.82 10.67 -32.90
C GLY A 367 0.82 10.13 -34.32
N TYR A 368 1.63 10.77 -35.13
CA TYR A 368 1.71 10.55 -36.54
C TYR A 368 3.13 10.22 -37.01
N HIS A 369 3.21 9.42 -38.03
CA HIS A 369 4.42 9.29 -38.84
C HIS A 369 4.07 9.72 -40.25
N HIS A 370 4.78 10.71 -40.79
CA HIS A 370 4.60 11.17 -42.16
C HIS A 370 5.81 10.74 -43.00
N GLU A 371 5.53 10.52 -44.26
CA GLU A 371 6.53 10.19 -45.26
C GLU A 371 6.16 10.90 -46.55
N ASN A 372 7.02 11.80 -47.01
CA ASN A 372 6.86 12.54 -48.26
C ASN A 372 8.22 12.76 -48.92
N SER A 373 8.22 13.48 -50.06
CA SER A 373 9.44 13.77 -50.80
C SER A 373 10.47 14.63 -50.06
N GLN A 374 10.03 15.34 -49.01
CA GLN A 374 10.89 16.21 -48.17
C GLN A 374 11.50 15.46 -46.97
N GLY A 375 11.07 14.22 -46.72
CA GLY A 375 11.57 13.38 -45.64
C GLY A 375 10.49 12.65 -44.87
N SER A 376 10.87 12.02 -43.78
CA SER A 376 9.98 11.29 -42.89
C SER A 376 10.28 11.62 -41.43
N GLY A 377 9.29 11.46 -40.57
CA GLY A 377 9.48 11.71 -39.16
C GLY A 377 8.24 11.41 -38.32
N TYR A 378 8.44 11.37 -37.03
CA TYR A 378 7.40 11.20 -36.03
C TYR A 378 6.99 12.54 -35.45
N ALA A 379 5.72 12.71 -35.14
CA ALA A 379 5.23 13.86 -34.40
C ALA A 379 4.09 13.41 -33.48
N ALA A 380 4.15 13.78 -32.21
CA ALA A 380 3.08 13.48 -31.28
C ALA A 380 1.87 14.41 -31.50
N ASP A 381 0.67 13.87 -31.30
CA ASP A 381 -0.54 14.66 -31.19
C ASP A 381 -0.68 15.17 -29.77
N ARG A 382 -0.32 16.42 -29.52
CA ARG A 382 -0.23 17.00 -28.19
C ARG A 382 -1.58 17.12 -27.48
N GLU A 383 -2.64 17.43 -28.21
CA GLU A 383 -3.98 17.59 -27.65
C GLU A 383 -4.52 16.28 -27.07
N SER A 384 -4.51 15.20 -27.84
CA SER A 384 -5.01 13.89 -27.39
C SER A 384 -4.13 13.30 -26.29
N THR A 385 -2.82 13.45 -26.39
CA THR A 385 -1.87 13.00 -25.37
C THR A 385 -2.10 13.73 -24.05
N GLN A 386 -2.23 15.06 -24.07
CA GLN A 386 -2.46 15.85 -22.86
C GLN A 386 -3.81 15.53 -22.23
N ARG A 387 -4.85 15.34 -23.01
CA ARG A 387 -6.17 14.94 -22.54
C ARG A 387 -6.13 13.57 -21.84
N ALA A 388 -5.40 12.63 -22.40
CA ALA A 388 -5.20 11.31 -21.79
C ALA A 388 -4.40 11.40 -20.47
N ILE A 389 -3.36 12.20 -20.42
CA ILE A 389 -2.57 12.44 -19.19
C ILE A 389 -3.44 13.06 -18.10
N ASP A 390 -4.25 14.05 -18.43
CA ASP A 390 -5.16 14.70 -17.47
C ASP A 390 -6.20 13.70 -16.93
N GLY A 391 -6.76 12.87 -17.78
CA GLY A 391 -7.71 11.83 -17.39
C GLY A 391 -7.09 10.80 -16.43
N ILE A 392 -5.86 10.38 -16.69
CA ILE A 392 -5.13 9.44 -15.84
C ILE A 392 -4.73 10.09 -14.51
N THR A 393 -4.30 11.34 -14.52
CA THR A 393 -4.01 12.09 -13.30
C THR A 393 -5.25 12.19 -12.41
N THR A 394 -6.40 12.51 -12.97
CA THR A 394 -7.68 12.54 -12.26
C THR A 394 -8.03 11.17 -11.69
N LYS A 395 -7.80 10.10 -12.42
CA LYS A 395 -8.01 8.72 -11.97
C LYS A 395 -7.15 8.38 -10.74
N VAL A 396 -5.87 8.68 -10.77
CA VAL A 396 -4.94 8.43 -9.65
C VAL A 396 -5.39 9.20 -8.41
N ASN A 397 -5.75 10.47 -8.56
CA ASN A 397 -6.25 11.29 -7.47
C ASN A 397 -7.57 10.74 -6.88
N SER A 398 -8.47 10.25 -7.73
CA SER A 398 -9.72 9.62 -7.31
C SER A 398 -9.49 8.34 -6.49
N ILE A 399 -8.51 7.53 -6.85
CA ILE A 399 -8.12 6.33 -6.08
C ILE A 399 -7.64 6.73 -4.68
N ILE A 400 -6.78 7.75 -4.60
CA ILE A 400 -6.28 8.26 -3.32
C ILE A 400 -7.45 8.72 -2.45
N ASP A 401 -8.38 9.51 -2.97
CA ASP A 401 -9.52 10.05 -2.23
C ASP A 401 -10.47 8.94 -1.73
N LYS A 402 -10.76 7.95 -2.56
CA LYS A 402 -11.63 6.82 -2.18
C LYS A 402 -11.05 5.98 -1.05
N MET A 403 -9.72 5.85 -0.99
CA MET A 403 -9.06 5.04 0.03
C MET A 403 -8.80 5.77 1.35
N ASN A 404 -9.06 7.08 1.43
CA ASN A 404 -8.96 7.85 2.68
C ASN A 404 -9.97 7.40 3.75
N THR A 405 -11.00 6.65 3.39
CA THR A 405 -12.01 6.11 4.31
C THR A 405 -11.73 4.67 4.74
N GLN A 406 -10.54 4.13 4.43
CA GLN A 406 -10.17 2.78 4.84
C GLN A 406 -10.20 2.65 6.36
N PHE A 407 -10.71 1.49 6.82
CA PHE A 407 -10.68 1.13 8.24
C PHE A 407 -9.25 1.09 8.77
N GLU A 408 -9.02 1.74 9.92
CA GLU A 408 -7.73 1.69 10.63
C GLU A 408 -7.77 0.55 11.64
N ALA A 409 -6.82 -0.39 11.54
CA ALA A 409 -6.64 -1.41 12.54
C ALA A 409 -6.03 -0.78 13.80
N VAL A 410 -6.74 -0.86 14.91
CA VAL A 410 -6.24 -0.42 16.22
C VAL A 410 -5.87 -1.66 17.00
N GLY A 411 -4.60 -1.76 17.42
CA GLY A 411 -4.14 -2.85 18.25
C GLY A 411 -4.74 -2.77 19.65
N HIS A 412 -5.79 -3.54 19.92
CA HIS A 412 -6.36 -3.69 21.26
C HIS A 412 -5.82 -4.93 21.93
N GLU A 413 -5.42 -4.80 23.20
CA GLU A 413 -5.10 -5.94 24.05
C GLU A 413 -6.32 -6.29 24.92
N PHE A 414 -6.58 -7.59 25.06
CA PHE A 414 -7.69 -8.10 25.88
C PHE A 414 -7.16 -9.07 26.93
N SER A 415 -7.84 -9.12 28.08
CA SER A 415 -7.50 -10.05 29.12
C SER A 415 -7.85 -11.50 28.74
N ASN A 416 -7.32 -12.48 29.47
CA ASN A 416 -7.64 -13.89 29.26
C ASN A 416 -9.13 -14.20 29.51
N LEU A 417 -9.82 -13.38 30.29
CA LEU A 417 -11.25 -13.49 30.53
C LEU A 417 -12.11 -12.92 29.40
N GLU A 418 -11.53 -12.12 28.53
CA GLU A 418 -12.18 -11.46 27.40
C GLU A 418 -11.89 -12.16 26.07
N ARG A 419 -11.63 -13.46 26.10
CA ARG A 419 -11.24 -14.24 24.93
C ARG A 419 -12.27 -14.18 23.79
N ARG A 420 -13.56 -14.13 24.10
CA ARG A 420 -14.63 -13.99 23.10
C ARG A 420 -14.59 -12.66 22.40
N ILE A 421 -14.36 -11.59 23.15
CA ILE A 421 -14.23 -10.22 22.61
C ILE A 421 -12.98 -10.10 21.76
N ASP A 422 -11.86 -10.65 22.23
CA ASP A 422 -10.60 -10.69 21.48
C ASP A 422 -10.76 -11.41 20.14
N ASN A 423 -11.41 -12.58 20.13
CA ASN A 423 -11.68 -13.33 18.91
C ASN A 423 -12.61 -12.58 17.95
N LEU A 424 -13.64 -11.93 18.51
CA LEU A 424 -14.56 -11.12 17.71
C LEU A 424 -13.84 -9.92 17.10
N ASN A 425 -13.02 -9.23 17.89
CA ASN A 425 -12.23 -8.09 17.43
C ASN A 425 -11.27 -8.50 16.30
N LYS A 426 -10.54 -9.60 16.49
CA LYS A 426 -9.62 -10.13 15.46
C LYS A 426 -10.36 -10.47 14.16
N ARG A 427 -11.50 -11.18 14.27
CA ARG A 427 -12.30 -11.52 13.08
C ARG A 427 -12.86 -10.29 12.39
N MET A 428 -13.30 -9.30 13.16
CA MET A 428 -13.79 -8.03 12.62
C MET A 428 -12.68 -7.27 11.90
N GLU A 429 -11.52 -7.08 12.52
CA GLU A 429 -10.38 -6.37 11.94
C GLU A 429 -9.85 -7.09 10.70
N ASP A 430 -9.65 -8.41 10.77
CA ASP A 430 -9.21 -9.21 9.63
C ASP A 430 -10.25 -9.20 8.50
N GLY A 431 -11.53 -9.26 8.83
CA GLY A 431 -12.60 -9.18 7.85
C GLY A 431 -12.63 -7.86 7.11
N PHE A 432 -12.54 -6.73 7.81
CA PHE A 432 -12.46 -5.42 7.18
C PHE A 432 -11.19 -5.25 6.36
N LEU A 433 -10.06 -5.75 6.87
CA LEU A 433 -8.81 -5.71 6.13
C LEU A 433 -8.90 -6.51 4.82
N ASP A 434 -9.49 -7.70 4.87
CA ASP A 434 -9.70 -8.52 3.67
C ASP A 434 -10.63 -7.82 2.67
N VAL A 435 -11.70 -7.20 3.14
CA VAL A 435 -12.62 -6.43 2.28
C VAL A 435 -11.90 -5.26 1.61
N TRP A 436 -11.15 -4.47 2.37
CA TRP A 436 -10.45 -3.33 1.83
C TRP A 436 -9.28 -3.71 0.92
N THR A 437 -8.59 -4.81 1.22
CA THR A 437 -7.55 -5.36 0.34
C THR A 437 -8.16 -5.80 -0.99
N TYR A 438 -9.26 -6.54 -0.94
CA TYR A 438 -9.99 -6.94 -2.14
C TYR A 438 -10.49 -5.74 -2.95
N ASN A 439 -11.05 -4.73 -2.29
CA ASN A 439 -11.50 -3.51 -2.95
C ASN A 439 -10.35 -2.77 -3.63
N ALA A 440 -9.20 -2.66 -2.98
CA ALA A 440 -8.02 -2.03 -3.57
C ALA A 440 -7.51 -2.80 -4.79
N GLU A 441 -7.39 -4.11 -4.67
CA GLU A 441 -6.95 -4.98 -5.77
C GLU A 441 -7.94 -4.94 -6.95
N LEU A 442 -9.22 -5.06 -6.67
CA LEU A 442 -10.26 -5.02 -7.70
C LEU A 442 -10.30 -3.65 -8.40
N LEU A 443 -10.18 -2.57 -7.63
CA LEU A 443 -10.15 -1.22 -8.19
C LEU A 443 -8.97 -1.04 -9.15
N VAL A 444 -7.78 -1.52 -8.78
CA VAL A 444 -6.60 -1.46 -9.64
C VAL A 444 -6.80 -2.27 -10.91
N LEU A 445 -7.35 -3.49 -10.81
CA LEU A 445 -7.63 -4.33 -11.98
C LEU A 445 -8.63 -3.66 -12.93
N LEU A 446 -9.73 -3.13 -12.40
CA LEU A 446 -10.75 -2.44 -13.19
C LEU A 446 -10.20 -1.17 -13.84
N GLU A 447 -9.43 -0.39 -13.11
CA GLU A 447 -8.87 0.85 -13.65
C GLU A 447 -7.76 0.57 -14.67
N ASN A 448 -7.01 -0.51 -14.53
CA ASN A 448 -6.07 -0.95 -15.56
C ASN A 448 -6.77 -1.32 -16.85
N GLU A 449 -7.87 -2.06 -16.78
CA GLU A 449 -8.69 -2.39 -17.96
C GLU A 449 -9.21 -1.12 -18.64
N ARG A 450 -9.78 -0.21 -17.85
CA ARG A 450 -10.28 1.07 -18.38
C ARG A 450 -9.18 1.94 -18.98
N THR A 451 -8.00 1.95 -18.40
CA THR A 451 -6.85 2.72 -18.91
C THR A 451 -6.41 2.19 -20.28
N LEU A 452 -6.24 0.87 -20.40
CA LEU A 452 -5.85 0.27 -21.67
C LEU A 452 -6.93 0.46 -22.75
N ASP A 453 -8.19 0.31 -22.39
CA ASP A 453 -9.31 0.57 -23.33
C ASP A 453 -9.38 2.04 -23.76
N LEU A 454 -9.11 2.96 -22.83
CA LEU A 454 -9.06 4.40 -23.14
C LEU A 454 -7.95 4.71 -24.16
N HIS A 455 -6.77 4.13 -23.99
CA HIS A 455 -5.68 4.31 -24.93
C HIS A 455 -6.03 3.77 -26.32
N ASP A 456 -6.62 2.58 -26.38
CA ASP A 456 -7.06 1.98 -27.63
C ASP A 456 -8.13 2.87 -28.33
N ALA A 457 -9.09 3.36 -27.55
CA ALA A 457 -10.13 4.25 -28.05
C ALA A 457 -9.55 5.58 -28.56
N ASN A 458 -8.57 6.14 -27.88
CA ASN A 458 -7.94 7.40 -28.29
C ASN A 458 -7.16 7.26 -29.60
N VAL A 459 -6.47 6.14 -29.80
CA VAL A 459 -5.78 5.85 -31.07
C VAL A 459 -6.79 5.73 -32.21
N LYS A 460 -7.87 4.98 -32.00
CA LYS A 460 -8.94 4.84 -32.98
C LYS A 460 -9.61 6.16 -33.30
N ASN A 461 -9.87 7.00 -32.32
CA ASN A 461 -10.45 8.32 -32.50
C ASN A 461 -9.53 9.23 -33.32
N LEU A 462 -8.22 9.16 -33.07
CA LEU A 462 -7.25 9.91 -33.86
C LEU A 462 -7.25 9.45 -35.32
N HIS A 463 -7.31 8.14 -35.56
CA HIS A 463 -7.42 7.56 -36.89
C HIS A 463 -8.69 8.01 -37.60
N GLU A 464 -9.84 7.97 -36.94
CA GLU A 464 -11.12 8.42 -37.52
C GLU A 464 -11.14 9.92 -37.78
N ARG A 465 -10.50 10.74 -36.94
CA ARG A 465 -10.34 12.18 -37.17
C ARG A 465 -9.55 12.45 -38.44
N VAL A 466 -8.50 11.71 -38.70
CA VAL A 466 -7.72 11.82 -39.95
C VAL A 466 -8.53 11.32 -41.13
N ARG A 467 -9.21 10.20 -41.00
CA ARG A 467 -10.08 9.67 -42.05
C ARG A 467 -11.16 10.68 -42.47
N SER A 468 -11.82 11.31 -41.52
CA SER A 468 -12.87 12.27 -41.78
C SER A 468 -12.38 13.54 -42.46
N GLN A 469 -11.12 13.94 -42.24
CA GLN A 469 -10.49 15.06 -42.92
C GLN A 469 -10.11 14.72 -44.36
N LEU A 470 -9.48 13.57 -44.57
CA LEU A 470 -8.91 13.17 -45.85
C LEU A 470 -9.97 12.67 -46.82
N ARG A 471 -11.05 12.07 -46.31
CA ARG A 471 -12.15 11.49 -47.14
C ARG A 471 -11.57 10.61 -48.27
N ASP A 472 -11.88 10.92 -49.52
CA ASP A 472 -11.42 10.18 -50.69
C ASP A 472 -10.09 10.71 -51.28
N ASN A 473 -9.49 11.74 -50.69
CA ASN A 473 -8.15 12.23 -51.09
C ASN A 473 -7.02 11.29 -50.71
N ALA A 474 -7.30 10.31 -49.89
CA ALA A 474 -6.34 9.31 -49.47
C ALA A 474 -6.98 7.92 -49.43
N ASN A 475 -6.17 6.91 -49.63
CA ASN A 475 -6.56 5.51 -49.52
C ASN A 475 -6.19 4.98 -48.14
N ASP A 476 -7.15 4.40 -47.39
CA ASP A 476 -6.89 3.69 -46.14
C ASP A 476 -6.28 2.34 -46.47
N LEU A 477 -5.02 2.16 -46.04
CA LEU A 477 -4.28 0.91 -46.25
C LEU A 477 -4.70 -0.23 -45.33
N GLY A 478 -5.58 0.03 -44.34
CA GLY A 478 -6.07 -0.98 -43.40
C GLY A 478 -5.16 -1.29 -42.23
N ASN A 479 -3.96 -0.74 -42.20
CA ASN A 479 -2.97 -0.93 -41.12
C ASN A 479 -2.74 0.32 -40.26
N GLY A 480 -3.63 1.29 -40.33
CA GLY A 480 -3.52 2.57 -39.62
C GLY A 480 -2.82 3.67 -40.42
N CYS A 481 -2.52 3.43 -41.68
CA CYS A 481 -1.86 4.38 -42.56
C CYS A 481 -2.82 4.83 -43.67
N PHE A 482 -2.63 6.07 -44.16
CA PHE A 482 -3.30 6.64 -45.28
C PHE A 482 -2.29 7.01 -46.36
N GLU A 483 -2.51 6.56 -47.56
CA GLU A 483 -1.71 6.89 -48.72
C GLU A 483 -2.45 7.98 -49.54
N PHE A 484 -1.79 9.13 -49.69
CA PHE A 484 -2.40 10.25 -50.41
C PHE A 484 -2.43 10.00 -51.92
N TRP A 485 -3.55 10.38 -52.56
CA TRP A 485 -3.68 10.44 -54.01
C TRP A 485 -3.06 11.69 -54.61
N HIS A 486 -2.61 12.63 -53.78
CA HIS A 486 -1.97 13.86 -54.18
C HIS A 486 -0.63 14.01 -53.46
N LYS A 487 0.22 14.92 -53.91
CA LYS A 487 1.43 15.28 -53.21
C LYS A 487 1.07 16.08 -51.96
N CYS A 488 1.59 15.67 -50.82
CA CYS A 488 1.40 16.32 -49.55
C CYS A 488 2.78 16.72 -49.01
N ASP A 489 3.13 17.99 -49.13
CA ASP A 489 4.36 18.55 -48.58
C ASP A 489 4.26 18.67 -47.06
N ASN A 490 5.29 19.22 -46.42
CA ASN A 490 5.30 19.37 -44.96
C ASN A 490 4.19 20.27 -44.44
N GLU A 491 3.81 21.32 -45.22
CA GLU A 491 2.71 22.21 -44.85
C GLU A 491 1.36 21.46 -44.92
N CYS A 492 1.14 20.66 -45.95
CA CYS A 492 -0.02 19.77 -46.06
C CYS A 492 -0.06 18.77 -44.86
N MET A 493 1.03 18.13 -44.54
CA MET A 493 1.13 17.21 -43.41
C MET A 493 0.81 17.88 -42.06
N GLU A 494 1.34 19.09 -41.83
CA GLU A 494 1.00 19.87 -40.64
C GLU A 494 -0.49 20.26 -40.60
N SER A 495 -1.10 20.57 -41.71
CA SER A 495 -2.53 20.85 -41.76
C SER A 495 -3.40 19.65 -41.37
N VAL A 496 -3.01 18.44 -41.76
CA VAL A 496 -3.68 17.20 -41.34
C VAL A 496 -3.53 16.99 -39.83
N LYS A 497 -2.34 17.19 -39.30
CA LYS A 497 -2.07 17.05 -37.88
C LYS A 497 -2.86 18.06 -37.03
N ASN A 498 -3.00 19.29 -37.52
CA ASN A 498 -3.68 20.39 -36.83
C ASN A 498 -5.21 20.39 -37.01
N GLY A 499 -5.73 19.53 -37.82
CA GLY A 499 -7.17 19.50 -38.13
C GLY A 499 -7.64 20.57 -39.10
N THR A 500 -6.73 21.23 -39.83
CA THR A 500 -6.99 22.34 -40.76
C THR A 500 -6.84 21.93 -42.22
N TYR A 501 -6.85 20.64 -42.51
CA TYR A 501 -6.71 20.13 -43.89
C TYR A 501 -7.79 20.64 -44.80
N ASN A 502 -7.39 21.20 -45.95
CA ASN A 502 -8.29 21.76 -46.96
C ASN A 502 -8.61 20.71 -48.03
N TYR A 503 -9.67 19.97 -47.83
CA TYR A 503 -10.11 18.92 -48.73
C TYR A 503 -10.37 19.42 -50.18
N PRO A 504 -11.09 20.55 -50.41
CA PRO A 504 -11.36 21.00 -51.78
C PRO A 504 -10.10 21.35 -52.57
N LYS A 505 -9.04 21.81 -51.94
CA LYS A 505 -7.78 22.18 -52.57
C LYS A 505 -7.14 21.02 -53.34
N TYR A 506 -7.25 19.81 -52.82
CA TYR A 506 -6.60 18.61 -53.33
C TYR A 506 -7.54 17.64 -54.03
N GLN A 507 -8.84 17.94 -54.07
CA GLN A 507 -9.87 17.03 -54.58
C GLN A 507 -9.70 16.72 -56.07
N ALA A 508 -9.42 17.71 -56.88
CA ALA A 508 -9.26 17.54 -58.33
C ALA A 508 -8.02 16.71 -58.68
N GLU A 509 -6.88 17.01 -58.06
CA GLU A 509 -5.63 16.27 -58.24
C GLU A 509 -5.79 14.81 -57.80
N SER A 510 -6.39 14.59 -56.65
CA SER A 510 -6.66 13.25 -56.11
C SER A 510 -7.55 12.43 -57.04
N ARG A 511 -8.59 13.01 -57.59
CA ARG A 511 -9.49 12.36 -58.54
C ARG A 511 -8.77 11.95 -59.82
N LEU A 512 -7.94 12.82 -60.37
CA LEU A 512 -7.19 12.52 -61.59
C LEU A 512 -6.17 11.41 -61.35
N ASN A 513 -5.42 11.44 -60.26
CA ASN A 513 -4.44 10.42 -59.93
C ASN A 513 -5.10 9.06 -59.65
N ARG A 514 -6.24 9.04 -58.99
CA ARG A 514 -7.01 7.81 -58.73
C ARG A 514 -7.50 7.18 -60.02
N GLN A 515 -8.07 7.97 -60.93
CA GLN A 515 -8.53 7.49 -62.23
C GLN A 515 -7.39 6.94 -63.07
N ARG A 516 -6.23 7.58 -63.06
CA ARG A 516 -5.03 7.12 -63.77
C ARG A 516 -4.58 5.74 -63.27
N ILE A 517 -4.52 5.54 -61.98
CA ILE A 517 -4.09 4.25 -61.37
C ILE A 517 -5.12 3.16 -61.62
N GLU A 518 -6.43 3.45 -61.57
CA GLU A 518 -7.49 2.48 -61.89
C GLU A 518 -7.42 2.06 -63.36
N SER A 519 -7.16 2.97 -64.28
CA SER A 519 -7.03 2.64 -65.69
C SER A 519 -5.77 1.76 -65.95
N VAL A 520 -4.65 2.01 -65.29
CA VAL A 520 -3.44 1.16 -65.37
C VAL A 520 -3.70 -0.22 -64.82
N LYS A 521 -4.39 -0.35 -63.70
CA LYS A 521 -4.75 -1.65 -63.11
C LYS A 521 -5.67 -2.46 -64.02
N LEU A 522 -6.64 -1.84 -64.67
CA LEU A 522 -7.53 -2.51 -65.60
C LEU A 522 -6.79 -3.01 -66.83
N GLU A 523 -5.85 -2.23 -67.40
CA GLU A 523 -5.00 -2.69 -68.50
C GLU A 523 -4.13 -3.88 -68.12
N ASN A 524 -3.48 -3.84 -66.97
CA ASN A 524 -2.67 -4.94 -66.45
C ASN A 524 -3.51 -6.18 -66.16
N PHE A 525 -4.73 -6.05 -65.63
CA PHE A 525 -5.62 -7.17 -65.39
C PHE A 525 -6.02 -7.84 -66.70
N GLY A 526 -6.30 -7.08 -67.78
CA GLY A 526 -6.55 -7.62 -69.09
C GLY A 526 -5.35 -8.39 -69.66
N VAL A 527 -4.14 -7.87 -69.51
CA VAL A 527 -2.91 -8.57 -69.91
C VAL A 527 -2.71 -9.85 -69.11
N TYR A 528 -2.94 -9.84 -67.82
CA TYR A 528 -2.84 -11.04 -66.98
C TYR A 528 -3.87 -12.11 -67.37
N GLN A 529 -5.09 -11.76 -67.74
CA GLN A 529 -6.09 -12.70 -68.24
C GLN A 529 -5.67 -13.35 -69.55
N ILE A 530 -5.13 -12.57 -70.49
CA ILE A 530 -4.63 -13.08 -71.74
C ILE A 530 -3.44 -14.06 -71.51
N LEU A 531 -2.52 -13.72 -70.66
CA LEU A 531 -1.39 -14.56 -70.29
C LEU A 531 -1.86 -15.84 -69.59
N ALA A 532 -2.85 -15.78 -68.70
CA ALA A 532 -3.42 -16.95 -68.03
C ALA A 532 -4.10 -17.90 -69.02
N ILE A 533 -4.87 -17.37 -69.96
CA ILE A 533 -5.50 -18.17 -71.03
C ILE A 533 -4.45 -18.81 -71.92
N TYR A 534 -3.43 -18.08 -72.33
CA TYR A 534 -2.31 -18.60 -73.11
C TYR A 534 -1.56 -19.71 -72.39
N SER A 535 -1.24 -19.51 -71.13
CA SER A 535 -0.53 -20.51 -70.28
C SER A 535 -1.38 -21.77 -70.13
N THR A 536 -2.67 -21.67 -69.90
CA THR A 536 -3.58 -22.80 -69.73
C THR A 536 -3.69 -23.62 -71.04
N VAL A 537 -3.86 -22.94 -72.17
CA VAL A 537 -3.92 -23.60 -73.48
C VAL A 537 -2.61 -24.28 -73.82
N SER A 538 -1.50 -23.62 -73.61
CA SER A 538 -0.15 -24.20 -73.85
C SER A 538 0.12 -25.41 -72.95
N SER A 539 -0.20 -25.35 -71.65
CA SER A 539 -0.06 -26.49 -70.71
C SER A 539 -0.93 -27.67 -71.12
N SER A 540 -2.16 -27.40 -71.55
CA SER A 540 -3.09 -28.46 -72.00
C SER A 540 -2.60 -29.15 -73.25
N LEU A 541 -2.09 -28.43 -74.23
CA LEU A 541 -1.53 -29.02 -75.46
C LEU A 541 -0.30 -29.85 -75.18
N VAL A 542 0.60 -29.42 -74.31
CA VAL A 542 1.78 -30.18 -73.88
C VAL A 542 1.36 -31.46 -73.17
N LEU A 543 0.37 -31.37 -72.27
CA LEU A 543 -0.13 -32.54 -71.54
C LEU A 543 -0.76 -33.57 -72.48
N VAL A 544 -1.58 -33.13 -73.44
CA VAL A 544 -2.18 -34.02 -74.44
C VAL A 544 -1.10 -34.66 -75.31
N GLY A 545 -0.11 -33.89 -75.74
CA GLY A 545 1.03 -34.39 -76.49
C GLY A 545 1.83 -35.48 -75.75
N LEU A 546 2.07 -35.26 -74.43
CA LEU A 546 2.74 -36.26 -73.60
C LEU A 546 1.93 -37.53 -73.41
N ILE A 547 0.61 -37.41 -73.23
CA ILE A 547 -0.28 -38.58 -73.11
C ILE A 547 -0.28 -39.38 -74.38
N LEU A 548 -0.37 -38.75 -75.55
CA LEU A 548 -0.32 -39.38 -76.84
C LEU A 548 1.04 -40.05 -77.11
N ALA A 549 2.14 -39.37 -76.73
CA ALA A 549 3.49 -39.94 -76.85
C ALA A 549 3.68 -41.14 -75.95
N MET A 550 3.18 -41.11 -74.72
CA MET A 550 3.24 -42.31 -73.86
C MET A 550 2.37 -43.42 -74.35
N GLY A 551 1.22 -43.14 -74.85
CA GLY A 551 0.33 -44.14 -75.46
C GLY A 551 0.96 -44.79 -76.63
N LEU A 552 1.58 -44.07 -77.56
CA LEU A 552 2.28 -44.57 -78.69
C LEU A 552 3.54 -45.42 -78.29
N TRP A 553 4.25 -44.93 -77.24
CA TRP A 553 5.41 -45.66 -76.71
C TRP A 553 5.00 -47.02 -76.11
N MET A 554 3.93 -47.04 -75.33
CA MET A 554 3.37 -48.24 -74.75
C MET A 554 2.87 -49.20 -75.82
N CYS A 555 2.25 -48.73 -76.89
CA CYS A 555 1.82 -49.51 -78.02
C CYS A 555 3.00 -50.08 -78.82
N SER A 556 4.09 -49.32 -79.00
CA SER A 556 5.29 -49.76 -79.74
C SER A 556 6.10 -50.75 -78.98
N ASN A 557 6.07 -50.76 -77.66
CA ASN A 557 6.81 -51.74 -76.82
C ASN A 557 6.02 -53.03 -76.49
N GLY A 558 4.80 -53.19 -77.00
CA GLY A 558 4.00 -54.43 -76.84
C GLY A 558 3.54 -54.74 -75.41
N SER A 559 3.65 -53.78 -74.46
CA SER A 559 3.27 -53.99 -73.07
C SER A 559 1.76 -53.79 -72.80
N MET A 560 0.98 -53.26 -73.78
CA MET A 560 -0.46 -53.33 -73.80
C MET A 560 -0.96 -53.76 -75.17
N GLN A 561 -1.83 -54.79 -75.18
CA GLN A 561 -2.56 -55.13 -76.40
C GLN A 561 -3.54 -54.01 -76.74
N CYS A 562 -3.12 -53.15 -77.66
CA CYS A 562 -4.03 -52.12 -78.22
C CYS A 562 -5.00 -52.80 -79.17
N ARG A 563 -6.24 -53.01 -78.73
CA ARG A 563 -7.35 -53.48 -79.58
C ARG A 563 -7.90 -52.39 -80.54
N ILE A 564 -7.28 -51.26 -80.60
CA ILE A 564 -7.74 -50.08 -81.38
C ILE A 564 -6.82 -49.84 -82.60
N CYS A 565 -5.78 -50.64 -82.83
CA CYS A 565 -4.97 -50.58 -84.03
C CYS A 565 -5.45 -51.64 -85.03
N ILE A 566 -6.62 -51.36 -85.70
CA ILE A 566 -7.02 -52.03 -86.89
C ILE A 566 -7.18 -50.98 -88.00
#